data_3b5f5be4c1d7ae175c96ea7b63843ec8
#
_entry.id   3b5f5be4c1d7ae175c96ea7b63843ec8
#
_cell.length_a   1.000
_cell.length_b   1.000
_cell.length_c   1.000
_cell.angle_alpha   90.00
_cell.angle_beta   90.00
_cell.angle_gamma   90.00
#
_symmetry.space_group_name_H-M   'P 1'
#
loop_
_entity.id
_entity.type
_entity.pdbx_description
1 polymer ?
#
loop_
_entity_poly.entity_id
_entity_poly.type
_entity_poly.pdbx_seq_one_letter_code
_entity_poly.pdbx_strand_id
1 'polypeptide(L)'
;MFVISKTHVGMVRTVNEDALLTTGPELFALADGMGGYAAGETASREALQVLQQEAEKFKELTGTELCTAMRETVQQANKHIRKMAQNEIQYHDMGTTLVAVYLAADGKAYAVNVGDSRLYTWSAGTLQQV
;
A
#
# COMPACT_ATOMS: atom_id res chain seq x y z
N MET A 1 -16.11 -10.36 -8.76
CA MET A 1 -15.31 -10.27 -7.52
C MET A 1 -16.03 -9.37 -6.54
N PHE A 2 -15.97 -9.66 -5.24
CA PHE A 2 -16.56 -8.85 -4.18
C PHE A 2 -15.45 -8.33 -3.26
N VAL A 3 -15.43 -7.03 -2.99
CA VAL A 3 -14.40 -6.37 -2.17
C VAL A 3 -15.06 -5.63 -1.01
N ILE A 4 -14.53 -5.82 0.19
CA ILE A 4 -14.92 -5.07 1.38
C ILE A 4 -13.69 -4.36 1.92
N SER A 5 -13.82 -3.08 2.22
CA SER A 5 -12.79 -2.31 2.91
C SER A 5 -13.38 -1.67 4.17
N LYS A 6 -12.57 -1.60 5.23
CA LYS A 6 -12.95 -0.95 6.49
C LYS A 6 -11.72 -0.38 7.17
N THR A 7 -11.85 0.83 7.67
CA THR A 7 -10.87 1.47 8.56
C THR A 7 -11.60 2.17 9.70
N HIS A 8 -10.92 2.38 10.83
CA HIS A 8 -11.49 3.06 12.00
C HIS A 8 -10.37 3.60 12.87
N VAL A 9 -10.51 4.85 13.34
CA VAL A 9 -9.51 5.52 14.20
C VAL A 9 -9.30 4.85 15.56
N GLY A 10 -10.24 4.04 16.01
CA GLY A 10 -10.25 3.44 17.35
C GLY A 10 -10.83 4.37 18.40
N MET A 11 -10.66 4.00 19.69
CA MET A 11 -11.27 4.69 20.83
C MET A 11 -10.31 5.67 21.53
N VAL A 12 -9.02 5.62 21.19
CA VAL A 12 -7.96 6.36 21.91
C VAL A 12 -7.31 7.43 21.02
N ARG A 13 -7.09 7.11 19.75
CA ARG A 13 -6.45 8.04 18.81
C ARG A 13 -7.45 9.07 18.29
N THR A 14 -6.96 10.25 17.93
CA THR A 14 -7.75 11.35 17.35
C THR A 14 -7.64 11.39 15.84
N VAL A 15 -6.59 10.82 15.27
CA VAL A 15 -6.31 10.77 13.83
C VAL A 15 -6.16 9.32 13.39
N ASN A 16 -6.76 8.97 12.26
CA ASN A 16 -6.55 7.70 11.59
C ASN A 16 -5.45 7.88 10.54
N GLU A 17 -4.32 7.22 10.76
CA GLU A 17 -3.14 7.30 9.89
C GLU A 17 -3.11 6.18 8.83
N ASP A 18 -4.13 5.31 8.83
CA ASP A 18 -4.30 4.29 7.81
C ASP A 18 -4.87 4.87 6.52
N ALA A 19 -4.43 4.35 5.39
CA ALA A 19 -5.00 4.62 4.09
C ALA A 19 -5.35 3.33 3.35
N LEU A 20 -6.43 3.36 2.59
CA LEU A 20 -6.92 2.24 1.79
C LEU A 20 -7.03 2.65 0.32
N LEU A 21 -6.64 1.77 -0.58
CA LEU A 21 -6.82 1.89 -2.02
C LEU A 21 -7.63 0.70 -2.53
N THR A 22 -8.83 1.00 -3.03
CA THR A 22 -9.77 0.00 -3.57
C THR A 22 -10.34 0.46 -4.91
N THR A 23 -9.61 1.31 -5.62
CA THR A 23 -10.01 1.87 -6.91
C THR A 23 -9.66 0.93 -8.06
N GLY A 24 -10.67 0.57 -8.81
CA GLY A 24 -10.53 -0.37 -9.94
C GLY A 24 -10.68 -1.84 -9.53
N PRO A 25 -10.81 -2.73 -10.51
CA PRO A 25 -11.04 -4.16 -10.25
C PRO A 25 -9.75 -4.95 -9.96
N GLU A 26 -8.58 -4.35 -10.14
CA GLU A 26 -7.31 -5.09 -10.17
C GLU A 26 -6.34 -4.73 -9.04
N LEU A 27 -6.35 -3.49 -8.51
CA LEU A 27 -5.40 -3.02 -7.50
C LEU A 27 -6.06 -2.74 -6.17
N PHE A 28 -5.56 -3.39 -5.13
CA PHE A 28 -5.99 -3.22 -3.75
C PHE A 28 -4.76 -3.01 -2.87
N ALA A 29 -4.80 -2.00 -2.00
CA ALA A 29 -3.69 -1.74 -1.10
C ALA A 29 -4.15 -1.13 0.21
N LEU A 30 -3.32 -1.29 1.22
CA LEU A 30 -3.41 -0.59 2.49
C LEU A 30 -2.03 -0.10 2.93
N ALA A 31 -2.03 0.98 3.68
CA ALA A 31 -0.85 1.56 4.27
C ALA A 31 -1.19 2.05 5.69
N ASP A 32 -0.37 1.66 6.67
CA ASP A 32 -0.46 2.09 8.07
C ASP A 32 0.66 3.10 8.31
N GLY A 33 0.26 4.36 8.48
CA GLY A 33 1.17 5.48 8.63
C GLY A 33 1.69 5.64 10.05
N MET A 34 2.90 6.16 10.18
CA MET A 34 3.50 6.54 11.46
C MET A 34 4.17 7.90 11.37
N GLY A 35 4.08 8.66 12.46
CA GLY A 35 4.70 9.98 12.59
C GLY A 35 3.90 10.89 13.51
N GLY A 36 4.51 12.00 13.97
CA GLY A 36 3.80 12.99 14.77
C GLY A 36 2.96 13.95 13.91
N TYR A 37 1.92 14.58 14.50
CA TYR A 37 1.14 15.67 13.88
C TYR A 37 0.59 15.38 12.48
N ALA A 38 -0.09 14.24 12.29
CA ALA A 38 -0.66 13.81 11.00
C ALA A 38 0.38 13.50 9.89
N ALA A 39 1.65 13.37 10.24
CA ALA A 39 2.69 12.99 9.29
C ALA A 39 2.51 11.53 8.80
N GLY A 40 2.03 10.64 9.66
CA GLY A 40 1.69 9.26 9.29
C GLY A 40 0.54 9.20 8.28
N GLU A 41 -0.53 9.99 8.48
CA GLU A 41 -1.63 10.10 7.50
C GLU A 41 -1.11 10.57 6.13
N THR A 42 -0.20 11.55 6.13
CA THR A 42 0.43 12.01 4.89
C THR A 42 1.25 10.90 4.25
N ALA A 43 2.09 10.20 5.01
CA ALA A 43 2.94 9.13 4.49
C ALA A 43 2.13 7.98 3.87
N SER A 44 1.08 7.51 4.54
CA SER A 44 0.24 6.43 4.06
C SER A 44 -0.52 6.83 2.78
N ARG A 45 -1.08 8.03 2.73
CA ARG A 45 -1.79 8.55 1.56
C ARG A 45 -0.86 8.74 0.36
N GLU A 46 0.31 9.35 0.56
CA GLU A 46 1.30 9.58 -0.51
C GLU A 46 1.84 8.26 -1.08
N ALA A 47 2.08 7.25 -0.23
CA ALA A 47 2.49 5.93 -0.70
C ALA A 47 1.45 5.31 -1.64
N LEU A 48 0.17 5.35 -1.27
CA LEU A 48 -0.91 4.80 -2.09
C LEU A 48 -1.16 5.63 -3.35
N GLN A 49 -0.95 6.94 -3.30
CA GLN A 49 -1.06 7.80 -4.49
C GLN A 49 0.00 7.46 -5.53
N VAL A 50 1.26 7.26 -5.14
CA VAL A 50 2.31 6.80 -6.05
C VAL A 50 1.95 5.44 -6.66
N LEU A 51 1.49 4.50 -5.84
CA LEU A 51 1.08 3.17 -6.31
C LEU A 51 -0.06 3.27 -7.34
N GLN A 52 -1.06 4.10 -7.09
CA GLN A 52 -2.19 4.30 -8.00
C GLN A 52 -1.76 4.93 -9.34
N GLN A 53 -0.87 5.92 -9.30
CA GLN A 53 -0.35 6.57 -10.51
C GLN A 53 0.46 5.62 -11.40
N GLU A 54 1.21 4.70 -10.79
CA GLU A 54 2.06 3.75 -11.51
C GLU A 54 1.29 2.48 -11.97
N ALA A 55 0.07 2.24 -11.46
CA ALA A 55 -0.72 1.03 -11.71
C ALA A 55 -1.02 0.78 -13.20
N GLU A 56 -1.12 1.83 -14.01
CA GLU A 56 -1.32 1.70 -15.47
C GLU A 56 -0.21 0.87 -16.13
N LYS A 57 1.01 0.92 -15.60
CA LYS A 57 2.15 0.14 -16.10
C LYS A 57 2.01 -1.36 -15.85
N PHE A 58 1.14 -1.77 -14.91
CA PHE A 58 0.97 -3.18 -14.55
C PHE A 58 0.07 -3.95 -15.53
N LYS A 59 -0.78 -3.25 -16.29
CA LYS A 59 -1.85 -3.86 -17.08
C LYS A 59 -1.39 -4.93 -18.08
N GLU A 60 -0.26 -4.68 -18.72
CA GLU A 60 0.29 -5.59 -19.73
C GLU A 60 1.37 -6.54 -19.18
N LEU A 61 1.64 -6.45 -17.87
CA LEU A 61 2.72 -7.20 -17.24
C LEU A 61 2.19 -8.44 -16.50
N THR A 62 3.00 -9.48 -16.50
CA THR A 62 2.77 -10.71 -15.72
C THR A 62 4.11 -11.27 -15.22
N GLY A 63 4.05 -12.26 -14.33
CA GLY A 63 5.24 -13.00 -13.88
C GLY A 63 6.30 -12.07 -13.25
N THR A 64 7.54 -12.32 -13.60
CA THR A 64 8.71 -11.61 -13.05
C THR A 64 8.72 -10.12 -13.41
N GLU A 65 8.22 -9.76 -14.60
CA GLU A 65 8.17 -8.36 -15.03
C GLU A 65 7.22 -7.54 -14.16
N LEU A 66 6.05 -8.09 -13.84
CA LEU A 66 5.10 -7.47 -12.92
C LEU A 66 5.67 -7.37 -11.50
N CYS A 67 6.30 -8.42 -10.98
CA CYS A 67 6.97 -8.37 -9.68
C CYS A 67 8.03 -7.27 -9.62
N THR A 68 8.80 -7.11 -10.68
CA THR A 68 9.82 -6.06 -10.78
C THR A 68 9.19 -4.67 -10.80
N ALA A 69 8.16 -4.45 -11.62
CA ALA A 69 7.45 -3.18 -11.70
C ALA A 69 6.81 -2.78 -10.36
N MET A 70 6.16 -3.73 -9.66
CA MET A 70 5.59 -3.47 -8.33
C MET A 70 6.68 -3.09 -7.30
N ARG A 71 7.81 -3.79 -7.30
CA ARG A 71 8.95 -3.46 -6.42
C ARG A 71 9.53 -2.09 -6.72
N GLU A 72 9.70 -1.74 -7.98
CA GLU A 72 10.19 -0.41 -8.40
C GLU A 72 9.23 0.70 -7.97
N THR A 73 7.92 0.47 -8.09
CA THR A 73 6.89 1.41 -7.61
C THR A 73 6.99 1.64 -6.10
N VAL A 74 7.20 0.59 -5.31
CA VAL A 74 7.42 0.71 -3.86
C VAL A 74 8.69 1.53 -3.57
N GLN A 75 9.76 1.32 -4.33
CA GLN A 75 10.99 2.11 -4.17
C GLN A 75 10.78 3.59 -4.54
N GLN A 76 9.95 3.88 -5.55
CA GLN A 76 9.57 5.25 -5.90
C GLN A 76 8.76 5.91 -4.79
N ALA A 77 7.77 5.22 -4.23
CA ALA A 77 7.00 5.70 -3.09
C ALA A 77 7.90 6.01 -1.89
N ASN A 78 8.84 5.11 -1.56
CA ASN A 78 9.80 5.33 -0.49
C ASN A 78 10.70 6.57 -0.74
N LYS A 79 11.20 6.74 -1.96
CA LYS A 79 12.00 7.93 -2.33
C LYS A 79 11.18 9.22 -2.20
N HIS A 80 9.91 9.18 -2.65
CA HIS A 80 9.00 10.32 -2.56
C HIS A 80 8.76 10.73 -1.09
N ILE A 81 8.39 9.79 -0.22
CA ILE A 81 8.15 10.03 1.20
C ILE A 81 9.42 10.57 1.89
N ARG A 82 10.57 9.95 1.64
CA ARG A 82 11.85 10.41 2.21
C ARG A 82 12.23 11.82 1.75
N LYS A 83 11.95 12.18 0.50
CA LYS A 83 12.19 13.53 0.00
C LYS A 83 11.30 14.56 0.70
N MET A 84 10.02 14.25 0.91
CA MET A 84 9.11 15.10 1.67
C MET A 84 9.59 15.26 3.12
N ALA A 85 9.98 14.17 3.78
CA ALA A 85 10.49 14.19 5.15
C ALA A 85 11.78 15.03 5.30
N GLN A 86 12.62 15.09 4.28
CA GLN A 86 13.84 15.92 4.28
C GLN A 86 13.56 17.40 4.06
N ASN A 87 12.52 17.72 3.29
CA ASN A 87 12.25 19.11 2.88
C ASN A 87 11.37 19.87 3.87
N GLU A 88 10.57 19.16 4.69
CA GLU A 88 9.60 19.75 5.58
C GLU A 88 9.75 19.20 7.00
N ILE A 89 10.06 20.06 7.96
CA ILE A 89 10.33 19.67 9.35
C ILE A 89 9.15 18.92 10.00
N GLN A 90 7.93 19.25 9.61
CA GLN A 90 6.71 18.62 10.11
C GLN A 90 6.57 17.15 9.68
N TYR A 91 7.32 16.70 8.65
CA TYR A 91 7.30 15.34 8.11
C TYR A 91 8.57 14.55 8.43
N HIS A 92 9.47 15.09 9.26
CA HIS A 92 10.81 14.55 9.48
C HIS A 92 10.81 13.06 9.88
N ASP A 93 9.86 12.64 10.70
CA ASP A 93 9.77 11.26 11.22
C ASP A 93 8.64 10.43 10.58
N MET A 94 8.10 10.87 9.44
CA MET A 94 7.02 10.14 8.81
C MET A 94 7.48 8.87 8.13
N GLY A 95 6.65 7.85 8.19
CA GLY A 95 6.82 6.60 7.49
C GLY A 95 5.49 5.89 7.32
N THR A 96 5.49 4.79 6.60
CA THR A 96 4.29 3.96 6.43
C THR A 96 4.65 2.53 6.07
N THR A 97 3.81 1.59 6.45
CA THR A 97 3.77 0.26 5.85
C THR A 97 3.12 0.33 4.47
N LEU A 98 3.24 -0.72 3.69
CA LEU A 98 2.50 -0.89 2.45
C LEU A 98 2.26 -2.38 2.18
N VAL A 99 1.00 -2.75 2.03
CA VAL A 99 0.59 -4.05 1.48
C VAL A 99 -0.25 -3.78 0.25
N ALA A 100 0.11 -4.38 -0.88
CA ALA A 100 -0.67 -4.27 -2.11
C ALA A 100 -0.82 -5.62 -2.80
N VAL A 101 -1.97 -5.79 -3.44
CA VAL A 101 -2.30 -6.95 -4.28
C VAL A 101 -2.76 -6.44 -5.64
N TYR A 102 -2.19 -6.97 -6.70
CA TYR A 102 -2.60 -6.74 -8.08
C TYR A 102 -3.08 -8.04 -8.72
N LEU A 103 -4.28 -8.00 -9.30
CA LEU A 103 -4.88 -9.10 -10.04
C LEU A 103 -4.53 -8.96 -11.53
N ALA A 104 -3.61 -9.77 -12.00
CA ALA A 104 -3.08 -9.65 -13.35
C ALA A 104 -3.92 -10.37 -14.40
N ALA A 105 -3.71 -10.04 -15.67
CA ALA A 105 -4.41 -10.62 -16.81
C ALA A 105 -4.19 -12.14 -16.98
N ASP A 106 -3.12 -12.69 -16.39
CA ASP A 106 -2.85 -14.13 -16.37
C ASP A 106 -3.69 -14.90 -15.31
N GLY A 107 -4.60 -14.21 -14.63
CA GLY A 107 -5.47 -14.79 -13.61
C GLY A 107 -4.80 -15.01 -12.26
N LYS A 108 -3.58 -14.52 -12.06
CA LYS A 108 -2.84 -14.61 -10.80
C LYS A 108 -2.92 -13.33 -10.01
N ALA A 109 -2.80 -13.46 -8.68
CA ALA A 109 -2.61 -12.35 -7.77
C ALA A 109 -1.12 -12.17 -7.47
N TYR A 110 -0.63 -10.96 -7.61
CA TYR A 110 0.73 -10.57 -7.26
C TYR A 110 0.69 -9.63 -6.06
N ALA A 111 1.56 -9.85 -5.10
CA ALA A 111 1.55 -9.09 -3.86
C ALA A 111 2.92 -8.50 -3.53
N VAL A 112 2.89 -7.36 -2.87
CA VAL A 112 4.06 -6.74 -2.25
C VAL A 112 3.71 -6.35 -0.82
N ASN A 113 4.67 -6.55 0.10
CA ASN A 113 4.54 -6.18 1.50
C ASN A 113 5.81 -5.50 1.99
N VAL A 114 5.64 -4.36 2.64
CA VAL A 114 6.69 -3.62 3.34
C VAL A 114 6.19 -3.23 4.74
N GLY A 115 6.91 -3.64 5.76
CA GLY A 115 6.56 -3.39 7.15
C GLY A 115 5.89 -4.58 7.83
N ASP A 116 5.14 -4.30 8.89
CA ASP A 116 4.49 -5.29 9.78
C ASP A 116 2.98 -5.46 9.52
N SER A 117 2.41 -4.73 8.56
CA SER A 117 1.08 -5.03 8.02
C SER A 117 1.09 -6.39 7.31
N ARG A 118 -0.06 -7.08 7.27
CA ARG A 118 -0.09 -8.50 6.89
C ARG A 118 -1.09 -8.77 5.78
N LEU A 119 -0.73 -9.71 4.91
CA LEU A 119 -1.60 -10.28 3.89
C LEU A 119 -1.89 -11.75 4.21
N TYR A 120 -3.14 -12.15 4.05
CA TYR A 120 -3.58 -13.53 4.23
C TYR A 120 -4.35 -14.01 3.02
N THR A 121 -4.24 -15.29 2.73
CA THR A 121 -5.11 -16.00 1.80
C THR A 121 -5.98 -17.00 2.54
N TRP A 122 -7.20 -17.16 2.06
CA TRP A 122 -8.11 -18.20 2.51
C TRP A 122 -8.44 -19.12 1.33
N SER A 123 -8.15 -20.41 1.44
CA SER A 123 -8.45 -21.40 0.42
C SER A 123 -8.72 -22.76 1.06
N ALA A 124 -9.74 -23.47 0.57
CA ALA A 124 -10.10 -24.80 1.01
C ALA A 124 -10.18 -24.97 2.55
N GLY A 125 -10.74 -23.96 3.23
CA GLY A 125 -10.88 -23.99 4.70
C GLY A 125 -9.62 -23.63 5.48
N THR A 126 -8.55 -23.20 4.81
CA THR A 126 -7.26 -22.86 5.45
C THR A 126 -6.91 -21.38 5.25
N LEU A 127 -6.59 -20.70 6.35
CA LEU A 127 -6.04 -19.36 6.38
C LEU A 127 -4.52 -19.43 6.39
N GLN A 128 -3.87 -18.73 5.47
CA GLN A 128 -2.42 -18.71 5.36
C GLN A 128 -1.92 -17.28 5.24
N GLN A 129 -0.92 -16.91 6.03
CA GLN A 129 -0.22 -15.65 5.84
C GLN A 129 0.74 -15.77 4.65
N VAL A 130 0.71 -14.77 3.77
CA VAL A 130 1.59 -14.68 2.59
C VAL A 130 2.92 -14.07 2.99
#